data_963329ff717aefb7c7b523b54c4a8668
#
_entry.id   963329ff717aefb7c7b523b54c4a8668
#
_cell.length_a   1.000
_cell.length_b   1.000
_cell.length_c   1.000
_cell.angle_alpha   90.00
_cell.angle_beta   90.00
_cell.angle_gamma   90.00
#
_symmetry.space_group_name_H-M   'P 1'
#
loop_
_entity.id
_entity.type
_entity.pdbx_description
1 polymer ?
#
loop_
_entity_poly.entity_id
_entity_poly.type
_entity_poly.pdbx_seq_one_letter_code
_entity_poly.pdbx_strand_id
1 'polypeptide(L)'
;VTFTVSISSPDLPEESVSGDSALVVLDPGHGGAHNGAEYGGIKEKDLNLAIAARTAGLLEAEGVTVRMTRTGDQDVDLYARSGLANTLGADLLVSVHCNANVEHDDALGVYTCAYSEGTEGWQLAQMLRETMLESTGAADFGIEERPNLAVLRTAQVPAALVECGFMSTPSELEMLVLPEYQDKLAQGIAGGILDFLEQ
;
A
#
# COMPACT_ATOMS: atom_id res chain seq x y z
N VAL A 1 22.51 -18.78 -39.43
CA VAL A 1 21.13 -19.07 -38.96
C VAL A 1 20.82 -18.08 -37.87
N THR A 2 19.98 -17.09 -38.18
CA THR A 2 19.57 -16.05 -37.23
C THR A 2 18.25 -16.50 -36.62
N PHE A 3 18.22 -16.69 -35.31
CA PHE A 3 16.99 -16.98 -34.60
C PHE A 3 16.36 -15.68 -34.13
N THR A 4 15.16 -15.37 -34.61
CA THR A 4 14.32 -14.28 -34.13
C THR A 4 13.39 -14.86 -33.07
N VAL A 5 13.56 -14.49 -31.80
CA VAL A 5 12.63 -14.81 -30.73
C VAL A 5 11.57 -13.72 -30.68
N SER A 6 10.37 -14.04 -31.13
CA SER A 6 9.21 -13.16 -30.94
C SER A 6 8.62 -13.43 -29.55
N ILE A 7 8.78 -12.49 -28.65
CA ILE A 7 8.09 -12.49 -27.36
C ILE A 7 6.74 -11.80 -27.61
N SER A 8 5.68 -12.60 -27.67
CA SER A 8 4.31 -12.06 -27.59
C SER A 8 4.04 -11.70 -26.14
N SER A 9 3.85 -10.39 -25.89
CA SER A 9 3.29 -9.93 -24.62
C SER A 9 1.90 -10.56 -24.43
N PRO A 10 1.54 -11.02 -23.21
CA PRO A 10 0.17 -11.43 -22.96
C PRO A 10 -0.74 -10.21 -23.18
N ASP A 11 -1.82 -10.40 -23.93
CA ASP A 11 -2.87 -9.42 -24.12
C ASP A 11 -3.44 -9.04 -22.74
N LEU A 12 -3.04 -7.89 -22.22
CA LEU A 12 -3.77 -7.24 -21.15
C LEU A 12 -5.08 -6.73 -21.78
N PRO A 13 -6.25 -6.96 -21.14
CA PRO A 13 -7.47 -6.39 -21.66
C PRO A 13 -7.34 -4.87 -21.67
N GLU A 14 -7.46 -4.26 -22.86
CA GLU A 14 -7.66 -2.82 -23.02
C GLU A 14 -9.06 -2.48 -22.50
N GLU A 15 -9.24 -2.41 -21.19
CA GLU A 15 -10.36 -1.65 -20.64
C GLU A 15 -10.00 -0.17 -20.80
N SER A 16 -10.70 0.50 -21.71
CA SER A 16 -10.63 1.93 -21.89
C SER A 16 -11.01 2.61 -20.58
N VAL A 17 -10.02 3.12 -19.85
CA VAL A 17 -10.24 4.04 -18.73
C VAL A 17 -10.97 5.24 -19.33
N SER A 18 -12.19 5.52 -18.88
CA SER A 18 -12.92 6.74 -19.26
C SER A 18 -12.07 7.92 -18.79
N GLY A 19 -11.78 8.86 -19.65
CA GLY A 19 -10.74 9.87 -19.51
C GLY A 19 -10.92 10.93 -18.40
N ASP A 20 -11.57 10.61 -17.28
CA ASP A 20 -11.87 11.54 -16.18
C ASP A 20 -11.74 10.90 -14.78
N SER A 21 -11.41 9.63 -14.67
CA SER A 21 -11.32 8.92 -13.38
C SER A 21 -9.87 8.82 -12.93
N ALA A 22 -9.57 9.26 -11.72
CA ALA A 22 -8.24 9.09 -11.13
C ALA A 22 -7.82 7.61 -11.09
N LEU A 23 -6.53 7.35 -11.33
CA LEU A 23 -5.93 6.02 -11.31
C LEU A 23 -4.99 5.86 -10.11
N VAL A 24 -5.34 5.00 -9.19
CA VAL A 24 -4.57 4.69 -7.99
C VAL A 24 -3.96 3.31 -8.08
N VAL A 25 -2.68 3.18 -7.75
CA VAL A 25 -2.04 1.88 -7.55
C VAL A 25 -1.93 1.58 -6.07
N LEU A 26 -2.49 0.43 -5.66
CA LEU A 26 -2.32 -0.13 -4.32
C LEU A 26 -1.32 -1.30 -4.39
N ASP A 27 -0.34 -1.27 -3.51
CA ASP A 27 0.70 -2.29 -3.43
C ASP A 27 0.62 -3.04 -2.10
N PRO A 28 -0.10 -4.17 -2.02
CA PRO A 28 -0.03 -5.04 -0.85
C PRO A 28 1.38 -5.60 -0.70
N GLY A 29 2.10 -5.20 0.34
CA GLY A 29 3.48 -5.61 0.57
C GLY A 29 3.66 -7.13 0.65
N HIS A 30 4.88 -7.61 0.33
CA HIS A 30 5.23 -9.04 0.34
C HIS A 30 4.40 -9.88 -0.66
N GLY A 31 4.26 -11.18 -0.41
CA GLY A 31 3.53 -12.13 -1.27
C GLY A 31 4.37 -13.34 -1.68
N GLY A 32 3.73 -14.43 -2.09
CA GLY A 32 4.38 -15.66 -2.53
C GLY A 32 5.30 -16.24 -1.46
N ALA A 33 6.58 -16.40 -1.80
CA ALA A 33 7.61 -16.91 -0.89
C ALA A 33 7.99 -15.90 0.23
N HIS A 34 7.64 -14.64 0.09
CA HIS A 34 7.98 -13.58 1.05
C HIS A 34 6.81 -13.31 1.99
N ASN A 35 6.85 -13.88 3.20
CA ASN A 35 5.78 -13.72 4.20
C ASN A 35 5.71 -12.32 4.82
N GLY A 36 6.79 -11.53 4.77
CA GLY A 36 6.96 -10.38 5.66
C GLY A 36 7.20 -10.83 7.10
N ALA A 37 6.76 -10.05 8.05
CA ALA A 37 6.75 -10.43 9.46
C ALA A 37 5.81 -11.62 9.69
N GLU A 38 6.16 -12.46 10.69
CA GLU A 38 5.33 -13.62 11.06
C GLU A 38 5.26 -13.73 12.59
N TYR A 39 4.06 -13.59 13.15
CA TYR A 39 3.80 -13.65 14.57
C TYR A 39 2.54 -14.46 14.84
N GLY A 40 2.60 -15.39 15.80
CA GLY A 40 1.44 -16.24 16.14
C GLY A 40 0.89 -17.07 14.98
N GLY A 41 1.69 -17.34 13.94
CA GLY A 41 1.25 -18.01 12.72
C GLY A 41 0.52 -17.10 11.71
N ILE A 42 0.39 -15.81 12.02
CA ILE A 42 -0.15 -14.78 11.12
C ILE A 42 0.99 -14.21 10.30
N LYS A 43 0.77 -14.08 8.99
CA LYS A 43 1.75 -13.54 8.03
C LYS A 43 1.37 -12.15 7.61
N GLU A 44 2.32 -11.24 7.56
CA GLU A 44 2.13 -9.86 7.15
C GLU A 44 1.51 -9.75 5.76
N LYS A 45 1.98 -10.56 4.81
CA LYS A 45 1.46 -10.56 3.43
C LYS A 45 -0.05 -10.75 3.34
N ASP A 46 -0.64 -11.54 4.26
CA ASP A 46 -2.07 -11.84 4.26
C ASP A 46 -2.87 -10.65 4.80
N LEU A 47 -2.37 -9.99 5.85
CA LEU A 47 -2.96 -8.76 6.39
C LEU A 47 -2.88 -7.62 5.36
N ASN A 48 -1.72 -7.42 4.75
CA ASN A 48 -1.51 -6.40 3.73
C ASN A 48 -2.50 -6.54 2.56
N LEU A 49 -2.68 -7.78 2.07
CA LEU A 49 -3.64 -8.05 1.00
C LEU A 49 -5.08 -7.79 1.43
N ALA A 50 -5.45 -8.22 2.64
CA ALA A 50 -6.80 -8.05 3.15
C ALA A 50 -7.18 -6.56 3.32
N ILE A 51 -6.27 -5.74 3.85
CA ILE A 51 -6.47 -4.30 4.03
C ILE A 51 -6.51 -3.60 2.66
N ALA A 52 -5.54 -3.86 1.78
CA ALA A 52 -5.48 -3.24 0.46
C ALA A 52 -6.71 -3.58 -0.41
N ALA A 53 -7.21 -4.82 -0.34
CA ALA A 53 -8.43 -5.22 -1.08
C ALA A 53 -9.68 -4.49 -0.59
N ARG A 54 -9.80 -4.25 0.72
CA ARG A 54 -10.89 -3.43 1.29
C ARG A 54 -10.78 -1.97 0.85
N THR A 55 -9.56 -1.42 0.89
CA THR A 55 -9.28 -0.06 0.41
C THR A 55 -9.66 0.09 -1.06
N ALA A 56 -9.29 -0.88 -1.91
CA ALA A 56 -9.64 -0.89 -3.32
C ALA A 56 -11.16 -0.81 -3.52
N GLY A 57 -11.93 -1.63 -2.82
CA GLY A 57 -13.39 -1.62 -2.92
C GLY A 57 -14.03 -0.28 -2.51
N LEU A 58 -13.46 0.40 -1.49
CA LEU A 58 -13.93 1.73 -1.07
C LEU A 58 -13.63 2.79 -2.14
N LEU A 59 -12.43 2.80 -2.69
CA LEU A 59 -12.04 3.75 -3.75
C LEU A 59 -12.83 3.54 -5.04
N GLU A 60 -13.06 2.28 -5.43
CA GLU A 60 -13.87 1.94 -6.62
C GLU A 60 -15.33 2.38 -6.44
N ALA A 61 -15.88 2.31 -5.23
CA ALA A 61 -17.22 2.81 -4.93
C ALA A 61 -17.34 4.34 -5.07
N GLU A 62 -16.24 5.07 -4.88
CA GLU A 62 -16.13 6.53 -5.10
C GLU A 62 -15.72 6.89 -6.55
N GLY A 63 -15.68 5.91 -7.46
CA GLY A 63 -15.40 6.13 -8.89
C GLY A 63 -13.91 6.24 -9.25
N VAL A 64 -13.01 5.91 -8.32
CA VAL A 64 -11.57 5.86 -8.57
C VAL A 64 -11.22 4.55 -9.26
N THR A 65 -10.41 4.61 -10.31
CA THR A 65 -9.85 3.40 -10.92
C THR A 65 -8.70 2.87 -10.08
N VAL A 66 -8.79 1.61 -9.64
CA VAL A 66 -7.74 1.00 -8.82
C VAL A 66 -7.02 -0.11 -9.59
N ARG A 67 -5.70 -0.16 -9.45
CA ARG A 67 -4.86 -1.29 -9.87
C ARG A 67 -4.04 -1.77 -8.68
N MET A 68 -4.07 -3.07 -8.44
CA MET A 68 -3.29 -3.68 -7.36
C MET A 68 -2.07 -4.38 -7.96
N THR A 69 -0.91 -4.29 -7.28
CA THR A 69 0.31 -5.02 -7.69
C THR A 69 0.15 -6.54 -7.59
N ARG A 70 -0.71 -6.99 -6.70
CA ARG A 70 -1.18 -8.38 -6.57
C ARG A 70 -2.59 -8.43 -5.99
N THR A 71 -3.35 -9.44 -6.40
CA THR A 71 -4.71 -9.71 -5.93
C THR A 71 -4.85 -11.07 -5.23
N GLY A 72 -3.72 -11.73 -5.00
CA GLY A 72 -3.61 -13.02 -4.32
C GLY A 72 -2.23 -13.19 -3.71
N ASP A 73 -1.86 -14.44 -3.39
CA ASP A 73 -0.54 -14.78 -2.83
C ASP A 73 0.50 -14.97 -3.95
N GLN A 74 0.73 -13.91 -4.74
CA GLN A 74 1.74 -13.89 -5.79
C GLN A 74 3.03 -13.23 -5.29
N ASP A 75 4.14 -13.70 -5.80
CA ASP A 75 5.44 -13.04 -5.69
C ASP A 75 5.50 -11.84 -6.64
N VAL A 76 5.84 -10.68 -6.12
CA VAL A 76 6.00 -9.45 -6.91
C VAL A 76 7.37 -8.87 -6.64
N ASP A 77 8.16 -8.71 -7.69
CA ASP A 77 9.48 -8.09 -7.62
C ASP A 77 9.42 -6.67 -7.04
N LEU A 78 10.45 -6.30 -6.27
CA LEU A 78 10.50 -5.01 -5.58
C LEU A 78 10.34 -3.81 -6.53
N TYR A 79 10.94 -3.90 -7.71
CA TYR A 79 10.90 -2.81 -8.70
C TYR A 79 9.63 -2.85 -9.56
N ALA A 80 9.01 -4.01 -9.69
CA ALA A 80 7.75 -4.15 -10.42
C ALA A 80 6.60 -3.43 -9.72
N ARG A 81 6.66 -3.25 -8.39
CA ARG A 81 5.63 -2.57 -7.61
C ARG A 81 5.43 -1.11 -8.05
N SER A 82 6.47 -0.29 -7.94
CA SER A 82 6.44 1.09 -8.45
C SER A 82 6.44 1.14 -9.98
N GLY A 83 7.06 0.15 -10.65
CA GLY A 83 7.05 0.01 -12.09
C GLY A 83 5.65 -0.07 -12.69
N LEU A 84 4.70 -0.71 -12.01
CA LEU A 84 3.29 -0.74 -12.41
C LEU A 84 2.69 0.68 -12.42
N ALA A 85 2.84 1.42 -11.33
CA ALA A 85 2.33 2.79 -11.23
C ALA A 85 2.95 3.71 -12.29
N ASN A 86 4.28 3.62 -12.49
CA ASN A 86 4.98 4.40 -13.49
C ASN A 86 4.52 4.08 -14.91
N THR A 87 4.34 2.78 -15.23
CA THR A 87 3.93 2.33 -16.57
C THR A 87 2.50 2.75 -16.91
N LEU A 88 1.62 2.73 -15.93
CA LEU A 88 0.22 3.12 -16.09
C LEU A 88 0.03 4.64 -16.06
N GLY A 89 1.03 5.41 -15.64
CA GLY A 89 0.88 6.85 -15.39
C GLY A 89 -0.15 7.12 -14.30
N ALA A 90 -0.10 6.34 -13.21
CA ALA A 90 -1.03 6.49 -12.10
C ALA A 90 -0.89 7.86 -11.43
N ASP A 91 -1.98 8.35 -10.84
CA ASP A 91 -1.96 9.61 -10.09
C ASP A 91 -1.20 9.48 -8.77
N LEU A 92 -1.22 8.29 -8.16
CA LEU A 92 -0.46 7.98 -6.95
C LEU A 92 -0.27 6.47 -6.74
N LEU A 93 0.65 6.14 -5.82
CA LEU A 93 0.94 4.78 -5.34
C LEU A 93 0.91 4.75 -3.81
N VAL A 94 0.16 3.80 -3.23
CA VAL A 94 0.21 3.50 -1.79
C VAL A 94 0.60 2.05 -1.57
N SER A 95 1.72 1.84 -0.88
CA SER A 95 2.17 0.51 -0.43
C SER A 95 1.63 0.24 0.98
N VAL A 96 1.00 -0.92 1.19
CA VAL A 96 0.34 -1.29 2.43
C VAL A 96 1.11 -2.40 3.12
N HIS A 97 1.53 -2.14 4.36
CA HIS A 97 2.32 -3.01 5.23
C HIS A 97 1.76 -3.07 6.65
N CYS A 98 2.22 -4.07 7.40
CA CYS A 98 2.06 -4.16 8.85
C CYS A 98 3.45 -4.32 9.47
N ASN A 99 3.84 -3.37 10.29
CA ASN A 99 5.19 -3.26 10.84
C ASN A 99 5.51 -4.38 11.85
N ALA A 100 6.78 -4.52 12.16
CA ALA A 100 7.27 -5.32 13.27
C ALA A 100 8.56 -4.70 13.82
N ASN A 101 8.66 -4.60 15.13
CA ASN A 101 9.88 -4.18 15.79
C ASN A 101 10.37 -5.31 16.69
N VAL A 102 11.50 -5.91 16.31
CA VAL A 102 12.06 -7.07 17.03
C VAL A 102 12.78 -6.68 18.34
N GLU A 103 13.12 -5.40 18.49
CA GLU A 103 13.82 -4.87 19.67
C GLU A 103 12.85 -4.33 20.74
N HIS A 104 11.63 -3.93 20.31
CA HIS A 104 10.61 -3.32 21.14
C HIS A 104 9.25 -3.93 20.82
N ASP A 105 8.79 -4.81 21.68
CA ASP A 105 7.47 -5.46 21.61
C ASP A 105 6.32 -4.57 22.16
N ASP A 106 6.66 -3.34 22.54
CA ASP A 106 5.74 -2.30 23.02
C ASP A 106 5.54 -1.15 21.99
N ALA A 107 6.12 -1.28 20.78
CA ALA A 107 5.87 -0.32 19.71
C ALA A 107 4.40 -0.38 19.27
N LEU A 108 3.75 0.77 19.15
CA LEU A 108 2.32 0.88 18.89
C LEU A 108 2.04 1.92 17.81
N GLY A 109 1.03 1.65 16.99
CA GLY A 109 0.34 2.66 16.23
C GLY A 109 0.60 2.66 14.73
N VAL A 110 -0.04 3.64 14.09
CA VAL A 110 0.09 3.90 12.65
C VAL A 110 1.37 4.66 12.37
N TYR A 111 2.04 4.26 11.32
CA TYR A 111 3.27 4.86 10.84
C TYR A 111 3.22 5.03 9.33
N THR A 112 3.71 6.13 8.80
CA THR A 112 3.75 6.34 7.36
C THR A 112 5.16 6.72 6.90
N CYS A 113 5.48 6.39 5.65
CA CYS A 113 6.77 6.67 5.06
C CYS A 113 6.60 7.32 3.69
N ALA A 114 7.52 8.23 3.38
CA ALA A 114 7.69 8.79 2.05
C ALA A 114 9.17 8.81 1.65
N TYR A 115 9.45 9.13 0.38
CA TYR A 115 10.83 9.23 -0.10
C TYR A 115 11.61 10.33 0.61
N SER A 116 11.07 11.55 0.66
CA SER A 116 11.63 12.66 1.41
C SER A 116 10.59 13.74 1.71
N GLU A 117 10.87 14.55 2.72
CA GLU A 117 10.08 15.72 3.08
C GLU A 117 10.01 16.72 1.91
N GLY A 118 8.89 17.42 1.80
CA GLY A 118 8.66 18.44 0.76
C GLY A 118 8.28 17.88 -0.61
N THR A 119 8.09 16.56 -0.74
CA THR A 119 7.55 15.93 -1.95
C THR A 119 6.04 15.73 -1.86
N GLU A 120 5.37 15.54 -3.00
CA GLU A 120 3.95 15.15 -3.03
C GLU A 120 3.71 13.82 -2.31
N GLY A 121 4.66 12.88 -2.40
CA GLY A 121 4.60 11.63 -1.62
C GLY A 121 4.62 11.85 -0.11
N TRP A 122 5.30 12.90 0.38
CA TRP A 122 5.26 13.28 1.79
C TRP A 122 3.90 13.85 2.19
N GLN A 123 3.31 14.70 1.34
CA GLN A 123 1.96 15.23 1.56
C GLN A 123 0.91 14.10 1.59
N LEU A 124 1.01 13.16 0.65
CA LEU A 124 0.19 11.95 0.65
C LEU A 124 0.36 11.15 1.96
N ALA A 125 1.59 10.91 2.39
CA ALA A 125 1.87 10.18 3.63
C ALA A 125 1.31 10.88 4.88
N GLN A 126 1.32 12.22 4.93
CA GLN A 126 0.70 13.00 6.00
C GLN A 126 -0.82 12.81 6.04
N MET A 127 -1.49 12.93 4.90
CA MET A 127 -2.95 12.75 4.80
C MET A 127 -3.37 11.32 5.17
N LEU A 128 -2.68 10.33 4.63
CA LEU A 128 -2.90 8.92 4.99
C LEU A 128 -2.78 8.70 6.51
N ARG A 129 -1.75 9.27 7.12
CA ARG A 129 -1.55 9.15 8.57
C ARG A 129 -2.71 9.79 9.35
N GLU A 130 -3.09 11.02 9.01
CA GLU A 130 -4.16 11.76 9.68
C GLU A 130 -5.49 11.00 9.60
N THR A 131 -5.91 10.59 8.43
CA THR A 131 -7.16 9.87 8.22
C THR A 131 -7.16 8.46 8.84
N MET A 132 -6.02 7.77 8.83
CA MET A 132 -5.88 6.47 9.50
C MET A 132 -5.98 6.61 11.04
N LEU A 133 -5.40 7.65 11.63
CA LEU A 133 -5.54 7.93 13.06
C LEU A 133 -6.98 8.26 13.44
N GLU A 134 -7.67 9.07 12.62
CA GLU A 134 -9.08 9.42 12.84
C GLU A 134 -10.00 8.19 12.77
N SER A 135 -9.82 7.34 11.77
CA SER A 135 -10.69 6.17 11.55
C SER A 135 -10.47 5.05 12.57
N THR A 136 -9.22 4.85 13.01
CA THR A 136 -8.86 3.73 13.89
C THR A 136 -8.84 4.08 15.36
N GLY A 137 -8.48 5.32 15.71
CA GLY A 137 -8.12 5.73 17.05
C GLY A 137 -6.80 5.14 17.54
N ALA A 138 -5.95 4.66 16.63
CA ALA A 138 -4.64 4.09 16.94
C ALA A 138 -3.69 5.14 17.52
N ALA A 139 -2.62 4.68 18.16
CA ALA A 139 -1.51 5.54 18.53
C ALA A 139 -0.80 6.08 17.28
N ASP A 140 -0.24 7.26 17.40
CA ASP A 140 0.52 7.91 16.35
C ASP A 140 2.02 7.60 16.52
N PHE A 141 2.55 6.76 15.63
CA PHE A 141 3.98 6.45 15.62
C PHE A 141 4.79 7.44 14.76
N GLY A 142 4.11 8.22 13.91
CA GLY A 142 4.72 9.31 13.14
C GLY A 142 4.81 9.08 11.64
N ILE A 143 5.69 9.88 11.04
CA ILE A 143 6.04 9.83 9.61
C ILE A 143 7.56 9.93 9.47
N GLU A 144 8.16 9.22 8.52
CA GLU A 144 9.60 9.18 8.31
C GLU A 144 10.00 9.19 6.83
N GLU A 145 11.15 9.80 6.56
CA GLU A 145 11.83 9.68 5.27
C GLU A 145 12.46 8.29 5.13
N ARG A 146 12.10 7.59 4.06
CA ARG A 146 12.62 6.24 3.76
C ARG A 146 13.12 6.15 2.32
N PRO A 147 14.18 6.91 1.97
CA PRO A 147 14.70 6.96 0.59
C PRO A 147 15.29 5.64 0.11
N ASN A 148 15.52 4.69 1.01
CA ASN A 148 16.07 3.37 0.68
C ASN A 148 15.01 2.34 0.28
N LEU A 149 13.72 2.59 0.56
CA LEU A 149 12.64 1.69 0.14
C LEU A 149 12.47 1.76 -1.38
N ALA A 150 12.61 0.61 -2.04
CA ALA A 150 12.57 0.53 -3.50
C ALA A 150 11.26 1.12 -4.08
N VAL A 151 10.12 0.77 -3.48
CA VAL A 151 8.78 1.21 -3.90
C VAL A 151 8.63 2.74 -3.87
N LEU A 152 9.27 3.42 -2.91
CA LEU A 152 9.26 4.89 -2.80
C LEU A 152 10.32 5.51 -3.71
N ARG A 153 11.54 4.95 -3.71
CA ARG A 153 12.69 5.50 -4.45
C ARG A 153 12.51 5.48 -5.95
N THR A 154 11.85 4.46 -6.48
CA THR A 154 11.73 4.26 -7.93
C THR A 154 10.36 4.66 -8.49
N ALA A 155 9.45 5.12 -7.63
CA ALA A 155 8.20 5.73 -8.06
C ALA A 155 8.48 7.07 -8.77
N GLN A 156 7.79 7.29 -9.89
CA GLN A 156 7.80 8.55 -10.66
C GLN A 156 6.48 9.32 -10.46
N VAL A 157 5.62 8.79 -9.61
CA VAL A 157 4.35 9.36 -9.18
C VAL A 157 4.41 9.61 -7.67
N PRO A 158 3.54 10.43 -7.08
CA PRO A 158 3.41 10.56 -5.63
C PRO A 158 3.26 9.19 -4.99
N ALA A 159 4.14 8.85 -4.04
CA ALA A 159 4.18 7.52 -3.45
C ALA A 159 4.37 7.59 -1.94
N ALA A 160 3.57 6.81 -1.21
CA ALA A 160 3.66 6.63 0.22
C ALA A 160 3.59 5.15 0.60
N LEU A 161 4.10 4.81 1.77
CA LEU A 161 3.95 3.51 2.40
C LEU A 161 3.28 3.70 3.75
N VAL A 162 2.28 2.89 4.04
CA VAL A 162 1.60 2.86 5.34
C VAL A 162 1.94 1.58 6.08
N GLU A 163 2.22 1.73 7.37
CA GLU A 163 2.37 0.66 8.35
C GLU A 163 1.16 0.68 9.28
N CYS A 164 0.30 -0.30 9.13
CA CYS A 164 -1.02 -0.35 9.73
C CYS A 164 -1.04 -0.65 11.24
N GLY A 165 0.11 -0.98 11.82
CA GLY A 165 0.32 -1.35 13.22
C GLY A 165 1.47 -2.34 13.34
N PHE A 166 1.86 -2.68 14.56
CA PHE A 166 3.02 -3.53 14.84
C PHE A 166 2.61 -4.98 15.17
N MET A 167 2.88 -5.89 14.26
CA MET A 167 2.59 -7.33 14.46
C MET A 167 3.36 -7.94 15.64
N SER A 168 4.52 -7.37 16.00
CA SER A 168 5.33 -7.77 17.15
C SER A 168 4.66 -7.45 18.49
N THR A 169 3.70 -6.53 18.53
CA THR A 169 2.98 -6.14 19.73
C THR A 169 1.67 -6.92 19.84
N PRO A 170 1.49 -7.79 20.85
CA PRO A 170 0.36 -8.71 20.92
C PRO A 170 -1.01 -8.04 20.81
N SER A 171 -1.20 -6.89 21.49
CA SER A 171 -2.47 -6.16 21.45
C SER A 171 -2.79 -5.58 20.07
N GLU A 172 -1.78 -5.17 19.30
CA GLU A 172 -1.98 -4.71 17.91
C GLU A 172 -2.22 -5.87 16.95
N LEU A 173 -1.50 -6.97 17.14
CA LEU A 173 -1.75 -8.17 16.33
C LEU A 173 -3.20 -8.68 16.53
N GLU A 174 -3.70 -8.68 17.77
CA GLU A 174 -5.10 -9.01 18.05
C GLU A 174 -6.08 -8.09 17.31
N MET A 175 -5.76 -6.81 17.18
CA MET A 175 -6.58 -5.86 16.42
C MET A 175 -6.45 -6.07 14.91
N LEU A 176 -5.22 -6.21 14.39
CA LEU A 176 -4.94 -6.35 12.95
C LEU A 176 -5.62 -7.55 12.30
N VAL A 177 -5.89 -8.63 13.05
CA VAL A 177 -6.61 -9.80 12.54
C VAL A 177 -8.13 -9.63 12.53
N LEU A 178 -8.68 -8.61 13.18
CA LEU A 178 -10.13 -8.37 13.23
C LEU A 178 -10.61 -7.70 11.94
N PRO A 179 -11.61 -8.27 11.26
CA PRO A 179 -12.18 -7.65 10.05
C PRO A 179 -12.62 -6.21 10.27
N GLU A 180 -13.23 -5.91 11.40
CA GLU A 180 -13.73 -4.57 11.74
C GLU A 180 -12.61 -3.54 11.88
N TYR A 181 -11.43 -3.96 12.34
CA TYR A 181 -10.27 -3.08 12.42
C TYR A 181 -9.61 -2.88 11.06
N GLN A 182 -9.55 -3.93 10.24
CA GLN A 182 -9.10 -3.84 8.84
C GLN A 182 -10.02 -2.92 8.01
N ASP A 183 -11.34 -2.94 8.27
CA ASP A 183 -12.28 -2.02 7.64
C ASP A 183 -12.00 -0.56 8.02
N LYS A 184 -11.69 -0.28 9.30
CA LYS A 184 -11.28 1.06 9.76
C LYS A 184 -9.97 1.52 9.10
N LEU A 185 -8.95 0.65 9.05
CA LEU A 185 -7.70 0.94 8.37
C LEU A 185 -7.93 1.27 6.89
N ALA A 186 -8.75 0.46 6.21
CA ALA A 186 -9.10 0.67 4.82
C ALA A 186 -9.85 2.00 4.60
N GLN A 187 -10.78 2.35 5.50
CA GLN A 187 -11.48 3.64 5.48
C GLN A 187 -10.50 4.81 5.62
N GLY A 188 -9.55 4.71 6.55
CA GLY A 188 -8.52 5.73 6.73
C GLY A 188 -7.63 5.89 5.50
N ILE A 189 -7.13 4.76 4.94
CA ILE A 189 -6.30 4.80 3.74
C ILE A 189 -7.09 5.35 2.54
N ALA A 190 -8.32 4.91 2.34
CA ALA A 190 -9.16 5.42 1.25
C ALA A 190 -9.46 6.92 1.42
N GLY A 191 -9.79 7.36 2.64
CA GLY A 191 -10.01 8.78 2.94
C GLY A 191 -8.80 9.65 2.60
N GLY A 192 -7.60 9.28 3.06
CA GLY A 192 -6.39 10.03 2.78
C GLY A 192 -6.01 10.07 1.29
N ILE A 193 -6.33 9.01 0.54
CA ILE A 193 -6.18 8.99 -0.93
C ILE A 193 -7.16 9.96 -1.57
N LEU A 194 -8.44 9.94 -1.19
CA LEU A 194 -9.46 10.83 -1.75
C LEU A 194 -9.14 12.29 -1.43
N ASP A 195 -8.77 12.61 -0.20
CA ASP A 195 -8.36 13.97 0.20
C ASP A 195 -7.16 14.47 -0.62
N PHE A 196 -6.22 13.58 -0.96
CA PHE A 196 -5.08 13.93 -1.81
C PHE A 196 -5.48 14.19 -3.26
N LEU A 197 -6.40 13.40 -3.81
CA LEU A 197 -6.87 13.55 -5.20
C LEU A 197 -7.75 14.80 -5.42
N GLU A 198 -8.31 15.39 -4.36
CA GLU A 198 -9.15 16.60 -4.42
C GLU A 198 -8.35 17.92 -4.42
N GLN A 199 -6.98 17.87 -4.27
CA GLN A 199 -6.12 19.06 -4.27
C GLN A 199 -5.85 19.59 -5.67
#